data_c8bfcfedeb540259e54485a2a4c5ea46
#
_entry.id   c8bfcfedeb540259e54485a2a4c5ea46
#
_cell.length_a   1.000
_cell.length_b   1.000
_cell.length_c   1.000
_cell.angle_alpha   90.00
_cell.angle_beta   90.00
_cell.angle_gamma   90.00
#
_symmetry.space_group_name_H-M   'P 1'
#
loop_
_entity.id
_entity.type
_entity.pdbx_description
1 polymer ?
#
loop_
_entity_poly.entity_id
_entity_poly.type
_entity_poly.pdbx_seq_one_letter_code
_entity_poly.pdbx_strand_id
1 'polypeptide(L)'
;MSGFVLWKDNMMFKKINYVLDRRQKTNLSVLLVIILIGAFVELLGVSAIMPLIDVAMEPGTIGEKWYFVLISRNTGITDANQMIVLLAFVLIAIYILKNIYVTMMYSLQYRFIFNNQQRLSVRMMKSYMQQDYLFHVSRNVAEFQRNIVNDVNGFYTVTLNALQFLAEFSVSVVLVVFLLVQDWVSTLAVASLLFLFMGFFTIFLRKVLVRIGEESRQAYFLVTKWLLQAFSGIKEIKVANKERFFITNYDKNYRDRARIQRQQSMLTYLPKPVMETVCICSLMIAMIIKIVVVKSDITSFVTTLSVFAVAAFRMLPSFNKITGYISGMMFNKPSIDAVYNDLREIEQLMARRTADHEDTVKVKLGTAIRLDRVSFRYPKAEKWILKNASLEISKNTSVALIGASGAGKTTAADLILGILEPQEGAVMIDGTDIRKCMTSWHEDVGYIPQTIYLMDDSIRANIAFGIPEAEIDDAAVGKALQEAQLDRFVHALPEGADTVIGDRGVKLSGGQRQRIGIARALYRNPSVLILDEATSALDNETEKEVMEAIDGLHGTRTLIVIAHRLSTIKKCDRIYEVENGVFVEKRKEKVLEKR
;
A
#
# COMPACT_ATOMS: atom_id res chain seq x y z
N MET A 1 34.63 -17.17 -2.13
CA MET A 1 33.64 -17.45 -3.20
C MET A 1 32.17 -17.57 -2.72
N SER A 2 31.84 -17.24 -1.47
CA SER A 2 30.48 -17.36 -0.90
C SER A 2 29.73 -16.01 -0.74
N GLY A 3 30.35 -14.87 -1.00
CA GLY A 3 29.73 -13.55 -0.88
C GLY A 3 28.69 -13.20 -1.96
N PHE A 4 28.57 -14.02 -3.01
CA PHE A 4 27.64 -13.82 -4.14
C PHE A 4 26.31 -14.57 -3.99
N VAL A 5 26.03 -15.19 -2.86
CA VAL A 5 24.78 -15.98 -2.65
C VAL A 5 23.54 -15.10 -2.51
N LEU A 6 23.68 -13.83 -2.11
CA LEU A 6 22.57 -12.86 -2.11
C LEU A 6 22.04 -12.58 -3.54
N TRP A 7 22.86 -12.73 -4.55
CA TRP A 7 22.53 -12.49 -5.96
C TRP A 7 22.00 -13.73 -6.69
N LYS A 8 22.03 -14.92 -6.07
CA LYS A 8 21.48 -16.14 -6.65
C LYS A 8 19.94 -16.20 -6.62
N ASP A 9 19.28 -15.29 -5.88
CA ASP A 9 17.85 -15.03 -6.02
C ASP A 9 17.60 -14.11 -7.24
N ASN A 10 17.89 -14.60 -8.45
CA ASN A 10 17.46 -14.02 -9.74
C ASN A 10 15.96 -13.65 -9.73
N MET A 11 15.22 -14.20 -8.78
CA MET A 11 13.79 -13.99 -8.54
C MET A 11 13.47 -12.66 -7.85
N MET A 12 14.27 -12.19 -6.88
CA MET A 12 14.01 -10.92 -6.18
C MET A 12 14.20 -9.71 -7.11
N PHE A 13 15.31 -9.69 -7.87
CA PHE A 13 15.54 -8.63 -8.87
C PHE A 13 14.52 -8.66 -10.00
N LYS A 14 14.10 -9.84 -10.45
CA LYS A 14 13.03 -9.96 -11.44
C LYS A 14 11.72 -9.38 -10.92
N LYS A 15 11.38 -9.61 -9.64
CA LYS A 15 10.17 -9.06 -9.02
C LYS A 15 10.25 -7.55 -8.86
N ILE A 16 11.36 -7.00 -8.39
CA ILE A 16 11.58 -5.55 -8.32
C ILE A 16 11.52 -4.93 -9.73
N ASN A 17 12.20 -5.54 -10.70
CA ASN A 17 12.18 -5.07 -12.09
C ASN A 17 10.80 -5.12 -12.73
N TYR A 18 9.93 -6.04 -12.35
CA TYR A 18 8.54 -6.11 -12.81
C TYR A 18 7.71 -4.94 -12.28
N VAL A 19 7.88 -4.59 -11.00
CA VAL A 19 7.11 -3.52 -10.34
C VAL A 19 7.53 -2.14 -10.83
N LEU A 20 8.82 -1.94 -11.15
CA LEU A 20 9.37 -0.65 -11.56
C LEU A 20 9.12 -0.35 -13.04
N ASP A 21 8.64 0.87 -13.33
CA ASP A 21 8.44 1.41 -14.68
C ASP A 21 9.78 1.75 -15.37
N ARG A 22 9.77 1.90 -16.70
CA ARG A 22 10.98 2.26 -17.48
C ARG A 22 11.67 3.51 -16.95
N ARG A 23 10.92 4.57 -16.65
CA ARG A 23 11.45 5.85 -16.12
C ARG A 23 12.08 5.65 -14.73
N GLN A 24 11.49 4.81 -13.89
CA GLN A 24 12.04 4.50 -12.57
C GLN A 24 13.35 3.71 -12.69
N LYS A 25 13.46 2.79 -13.65
CA LYS A 25 14.69 2.04 -13.94
C LYS A 25 15.82 2.96 -14.40
N THR A 26 15.53 3.91 -15.28
CA THR A 26 16.52 4.91 -15.71
C THR A 26 17.00 5.78 -14.55
N ASN A 27 16.07 6.27 -13.72
CA ASN A 27 16.44 7.06 -12.55
C ASN A 27 17.27 6.24 -11.53
N LEU A 28 16.95 4.94 -11.37
CA LEU A 28 17.72 4.03 -10.53
C LEU A 28 19.16 3.87 -11.07
N SER A 29 19.34 3.72 -12.39
CA SER A 29 20.66 3.65 -13.01
C SER A 29 21.47 4.93 -12.79
N VAL A 30 20.84 6.11 -12.89
CA VAL A 30 21.50 7.39 -12.59
C VAL A 30 21.92 7.45 -11.11
N LEU A 31 21.06 7.01 -10.19
CA LEU A 31 21.40 6.95 -8.77
C LEU A 31 22.59 6.03 -8.49
N LEU A 32 22.69 4.89 -9.21
CA LEU A 32 23.83 3.99 -9.08
C LEU A 32 25.13 4.66 -9.48
N VAL A 33 25.15 5.45 -10.55
CA VAL A 33 26.32 6.23 -10.97
C VAL A 33 26.70 7.27 -9.91
N ILE A 34 25.72 8.01 -9.38
CA ILE A 34 25.94 8.98 -8.30
C ILE A 34 26.52 8.31 -7.05
N ILE A 35 26.04 7.11 -6.70
CA ILE A 35 26.54 6.31 -5.57
C ILE A 35 28.01 5.93 -5.80
N LEU A 36 28.38 5.47 -6.99
CA LEU A 36 29.77 5.10 -7.32
C LEU A 36 30.70 6.32 -7.24
N ILE A 37 30.28 7.47 -7.77
CA ILE A 37 31.05 8.72 -7.61
C ILE A 37 31.21 9.06 -6.13
N GLY A 38 30.17 8.87 -5.31
CA GLY A 38 30.21 9.08 -3.85
C GLY A 38 31.28 8.23 -3.16
N ALA A 39 31.52 7.01 -3.60
CA ALA A 39 32.57 6.16 -3.05
C ALA A 39 33.99 6.75 -3.30
N PHE A 40 34.22 7.33 -4.48
CA PHE A 40 35.47 8.03 -4.76
C PHE A 40 35.63 9.33 -3.94
N VAL A 41 34.55 10.09 -3.78
CA VAL A 41 34.55 11.32 -2.95
C VAL A 41 34.85 10.98 -1.48
N GLU A 42 34.34 9.84 -0.98
CA GLU A 42 34.67 9.36 0.37
C GLU A 42 36.15 8.96 0.50
N LEU A 43 36.73 8.30 -0.52
CA LEU A 43 38.15 7.99 -0.54
C LEU A 43 39.01 9.24 -0.48
N LEU A 44 38.69 10.28 -1.25
CA LEU A 44 39.40 11.56 -1.21
C LEU A 44 39.42 12.15 0.21
N GLY A 45 38.31 12.05 0.95
CA GLY A 45 38.24 12.49 2.34
C GLY A 45 39.20 11.74 3.28
N VAL A 46 39.35 10.41 3.08
CA VAL A 46 40.25 9.58 3.90
C VAL A 46 41.69 9.77 3.49
N SER A 47 41.98 9.74 2.19
CA SER A 47 43.36 9.86 1.67
C SER A 47 43.96 11.27 1.92
N ALA A 48 43.14 12.33 1.99
CA ALA A 48 43.61 13.69 2.26
C ALA A 48 44.15 13.89 3.68
N ILE A 49 43.93 12.95 4.60
CA ILE A 49 44.51 12.99 5.96
C ILE A 49 45.99 12.59 5.93
N MET A 50 46.40 11.68 5.00
CA MET A 50 47.75 11.14 4.93
C MET A 50 48.84 12.21 4.77
N PRO A 51 48.75 13.16 3.83
CA PRO A 51 49.76 14.24 3.70
C PRO A 51 49.96 15.04 4.99
N LEU A 52 48.91 15.26 5.77
CA LEU A 52 49.02 15.98 7.04
C LEU A 52 49.77 15.16 8.09
N ILE A 53 49.49 13.85 8.16
CA ILE A 53 50.23 12.93 9.06
C ILE A 53 51.68 12.82 8.63
N ASP A 54 51.97 12.69 7.34
CA ASP A 54 53.35 12.62 6.82
C ASP A 54 54.21 13.82 7.25
N VAL A 55 53.73 15.03 7.03
CA VAL A 55 54.48 16.23 7.43
C VAL A 55 54.61 16.37 8.95
N ALA A 56 53.57 15.94 9.72
CA ALA A 56 53.59 16.03 11.17
C ALA A 56 54.58 15.01 11.81
N MET A 57 54.72 13.83 11.19
CA MET A 57 55.63 12.77 11.68
C MET A 57 57.06 12.96 11.19
N GLU A 58 57.26 13.34 9.92
CA GLU A 58 58.57 13.50 9.26
C GLU A 58 58.59 14.77 8.42
N PRO A 59 59.01 15.92 9.00
CA PRO A 59 59.06 17.19 8.29
C PRO A 59 59.94 17.19 7.03
N GLY A 60 60.96 16.30 6.96
CA GLY A 60 61.84 16.13 5.79
C GLY A 60 61.11 15.68 4.51
N THR A 61 59.95 15.09 4.64
CA THR A 61 59.17 14.56 3.48
C THR A 61 58.68 15.67 2.53
N ILE A 62 58.70 16.94 2.95
CA ILE A 62 58.29 18.11 2.14
C ILE A 62 59.14 18.21 0.86
N GLY A 63 60.44 17.84 0.90
CA GLY A 63 61.33 17.85 -0.27
C GLY A 63 61.30 16.57 -1.13
N GLU A 64 60.72 15.48 -0.64
CA GLU A 64 60.81 14.15 -1.28
C GLU A 64 59.54 13.74 -2.05
N LYS A 65 58.36 13.99 -1.47
CA LYS A 65 57.13 13.53 -2.10
C LYS A 65 56.63 14.52 -3.16
N TRP A 66 56.27 14.03 -4.33
CA TRP A 66 55.93 14.82 -5.51
C TRP A 66 54.78 15.83 -5.25
N TYR A 67 53.80 15.49 -4.43
CA TYR A 67 52.64 16.35 -4.14
C TYR A 67 53.03 17.53 -3.21
N PHE A 68 53.97 17.34 -2.27
CA PHE A 68 54.50 18.42 -1.47
C PHE A 68 55.39 19.35 -2.29
N VAL A 69 56.25 18.78 -3.17
CA VAL A 69 57.05 19.60 -4.09
C VAL A 69 56.16 20.46 -4.99
N LEU A 70 55.05 19.89 -5.48
CA LEU A 70 54.08 20.64 -6.29
C LEU A 70 53.41 21.78 -5.49
N ILE A 71 53.03 21.53 -4.24
CA ILE A 71 52.42 22.54 -3.35
C ILE A 71 53.45 23.62 -3.03
N SER A 72 54.66 23.26 -2.60
CA SER A 72 55.74 24.18 -2.26
C SER A 72 56.12 25.07 -3.45
N ARG A 73 56.16 24.50 -4.66
CA ARG A 73 56.46 25.27 -5.89
C ARG A 73 55.37 26.33 -6.21
N ASN A 74 54.12 26.03 -5.94
CA ASN A 74 53.00 26.92 -6.27
C ASN A 74 52.72 27.93 -5.15
N THR A 75 52.98 27.59 -3.89
CA THR A 75 52.68 28.45 -2.72
C THR A 75 53.88 29.11 -2.11
N GLY A 76 55.10 28.68 -2.42
CA GLY A 76 56.32 29.14 -1.80
C GLY A 76 56.58 28.65 -0.37
N ILE A 77 55.71 27.78 0.17
CA ILE A 77 55.75 27.29 1.55
C ILE A 77 56.76 26.12 1.62
N THR A 78 57.80 26.28 2.41
CA THR A 78 58.82 25.23 2.69
C THR A 78 58.88 24.90 4.18
N ASP A 79 58.31 25.73 5.05
CA ASP A 79 58.24 25.46 6.48
C ASP A 79 57.17 24.46 6.84
N ALA A 80 57.49 23.48 7.70
CA ALA A 80 56.61 22.41 8.09
C ALA A 80 55.32 22.88 8.79
N ASN A 81 55.44 23.87 9.66
CA ASN A 81 54.28 24.40 10.39
C ASN A 81 53.29 25.11 9.44
N GLN A 82 53.82 25.90 8.49
CA GLN A 82 52.97 26.56 7.48
C GLN A 82 52.33 25.56 6.55
N MET A 83 53.04 24.49 6.18
CA MET A 83 52.51 23.37 5.37
C MET A 83 51.35 22.65 6.09
N ILE A 84 51.51 22.33 7.39
CA ILE A 84 50.46 21.73 8.21
C ILE A 84 49.22 22.63 8.26
N VAL A 85 49.38 23.93 8.45
CA VAL A 85 48.24 24.87 8.48
C VAL A 85 47.53 24.92 7.12
N LEU A 86 48.27 24.98 6.01
CA LEU A 86 47.68 24.94 4.67
C LEU A 86 46.91 23.64 4.43
N LEU A 87 47.52 22.48 4.74
CA LEU A 87 46.89 21.17 4.59
C LEU A 87 45.62 21.03 5.46
N ALA A 88 45.62 21.59 6.67
CA ALA A 88 44.45 21.61 7.52
C ALA A 88 43.27 22.38 6.88
N PHE A 89 43.53 23.56 6.30
CA PHE A 89 42.51 24.32 5.58
C PHE A 89 41.98 23.57 4.35
N VAL A 90 42.87 22.95 3.57
CA VAL A 90 42.51 22.12 2.41
C VAL A 90 41.66 20.91 2.86
N LEU A 91 42.04 20.26 3.95
CA LEU A 91 41.29 19.15 4.52
C LEU A 91 39.89 19.56 4.96
N ILE A 92 39.76 20.71 5.65
CA ILE A 92 38.45 21.26 6.03
C ILE A 92 37.59 21.50 4.79
N ALA A 93 38.14 22.10 3.74
CA ALA A 93 37.41 22.36 2.50
C ALA A 93 36.94 21.06 1.82
N ILE A 94 37.82 20.05 1.74
CA ILE A 94 37.50 18.73 1.19
C ILE A 94 36.36 18.09 1.99
N TYR A 95 36.39 18.12 3.33
CA TYR A 95 35.35 17.56 4.18
C TYR A 95 34.00 18.26 4.03
N ILE A 96 33.99 19.58 3.90
CA ILE A 96 32.77 20.34 3.63
C ILE A 96 32.16 19.93 2.29
N LEU A 97 32.95 19.95 1.21
CA LEU A 97 32.48 19.58 -0.14
C LEU A 97 31.99 18.12 -0.20
N LYS A 98 32.77 17.20 0.41
CA LYS A 98 32.40 15.81 0.53
C LYS A 98 31.04 15.64 1.22
N ASN A 99 30.83 16.27 2.37
CA ASN A 99 29.61 16.12 3.14
C ASN A 99 28.40 16.76 2.44
N ILE A 100 28.59 17.86 1.69
CA ILE A 100 27.56 18.43 0.82
C ILE A 100 27.16 17.41 -0.25
N TYR A 101 28.16 16.79 -0.93
CA TYR A 101 27.89 15.76 -1.95
C TYR A 101 27.13 14.56 -1.38
N VAL A 102 27.58 14.01 -0.25
CA VAL A 102 26.96 12.85 0.41
C VAL A 102 25.53 13.19 0.83
N THR A 103 25.29 14.38 1.37
CA THR A 103 23.95 14.85 1.75
C THR A 103 23.03 14.95 0.53
N MET A 104 23.53 15.51 -0.58
CA MET A 104 22.79 15.57 -1.84
C MET A 104 22.47 14.17 -2.38
N MET A 105 23.42 13.25 -2.36
CA MET A 105 23.24 11.86 -2.77
C MET A 105 22.12 11.16 -1.97
N TYR A 106 22.12 11.27 -0.64
CA TYR A 106 21.05 10.72 0.21
C TYR A 106 19.71 11.41 -0.05
N SER A 107 19.69 12.72 -0.24
CA SER A 107 18.47 13.47 -0.57
C SER A 107 17.84 12.96 -1.88
N LEU A 108 18.64 12.69 -2.90
CA LEU A 108 18.17 12.13 -4.17
C LEU A 108 17.64 10.69 -4.00
N GLN A 109 18.31 9.86 -3.18
CA GLN A 109 17.82 8.51 -2.86
C GLN A 109 16.47 8.57 -2.15
N TYR A 110 16.32 9.36 -1.10
CA TYR A 110 15.05 9.50 -0.37
C TYR A 110 13.94 10.05 -1.26
N ARG A 111 14.22 11.07 -2.07
CA ARG A 111 13.26 11.61 -3.05
C ARG A 111 12.80 10.54 -4.04
N PHE A 112 13.72 9.72 -4.56
CA PHE A 112 13.38 8.60 -5.43
C PHE A 112 12.48 7.59 -4.72
N ILE A 113 12.86 7.15 -3.53
CA ILE A 113 12.14 6.13 -2.77
C ILE A 113 10.72 6.59 -2.41
N PHE A 114 10.57 7.72 -1.73
CA PHE A 114 9.26 8.15 -1.23
C PHE A 114 8.29 8.56 -2.33
N ASN A 115 8.77 9.21 -3.41
CA ASN A 115 7.92 9.54 -4.55
C ASN A 115 7.42 8.27 -5.28
N ASN A 116 8.27 7.24 -5.40
CA ASN A 116 7.86 6.01 -6.06
C ASN A 116 7.02 5.10 -5.13
N GLN A 117 7.24 5.15 -3.83
CA GLN A 117 6.38 4.53 -2.82
C GLN A 117 4.95 5.07 -2.92
N GLN A 118 4.80 6.39 -2.98
CA GLN A 118 3.50 7.05 -3.17
C GLN A 118 2.85 6.59 -4.47
N ARG A 119 3.57 6.59 -5.59
CA ARG A 119 3.03 6.15 -6.90
C ARG A 119 2.58 4.69 -6.88
N LEU A 120 3.35 3.80 -6.26
CA LEU A 120 2.97 2.39 -6.15
C LEU A 120 1.75 2.19 -5.27
N SER A 121 1.67 2.88 -4.13
CA SER A 121 0.50 2.84 -3.24
C SER A 121 -0.77 3.29 -3.96
N VAL A 122 -0.71 4.40 -4.71
CA VAL A 122 -1.82 4.90 -5.53
C VAL A 122 -2.16 3.92 -6.67
N ARG A 123 -1.15 3.33 -7.34
CA ARG A 123 -1.37 2.31 -8.37
C ARG A 123 -2.10 1.10 -7.81
N MET A 124 -1.70 0.59 -6.63
CA MET A 124 -2.37 -0.53 -5.98
C MET A 124 -3.81 -0.17 -5.58
N MET A 125 -4.02 1.01 -4.98
CA MET A 125 -5.37 1.49 -4.64
C MET A 125 -6.26 1.55 -5.89
N LYS A 126 -5.77 2.17 -6.98
CA LYS A 126 -6.48 2.21 -8.26
C LYS A 126 -6.79 0.81 -8.79
N SER A 127 -5.80 -0.07 -8.77
CA SER A 127 -5.95 -1.44 -9.26
C SER A 127 -6.97 -2.24 -8.45
N TYR A 128 -7.02 -2.06 -7.14
CA TYR A 128 -8.05 -2.67 -6.30
C TYR A 128 -9.44 -2.09 -6.59
N MET A 129 -9.58 -0.77 -6.63
CA MET A 129 -10.88 -0.12 -6.89
C MET A 129 -11.49 -0.50 -8.24
N GLN A 130 -10.67 -0.90 -9.20
CA GLN A 130 -11.10 -1.36 -10.53
C GLN A 130 -11.48 -2.86 -10.59
N GLN A 131 -11.31 -3.61 -9.48
CA GLN A 131 -11.73 -5.02 -9.44
C GLN A 131 -13.24 -5.16 -9.27
N ASP A 132 -13.74 -6.36 -9.59
CA ASP A 132 -15.14 -6.70 -9.46
C ASP A 132 -15.58 -6.74 -8.00
N TYR A 133 -16.88 -6.57 -7.78
CA TYR A 133 -17.48 -6.59 -6.45
C TYR A 133 -17.14 -7.87 -5.66
N LEU A 134 -17.15 -9.03 -6.32
CA LEU A 134 -16.81 -10.32 -5.71
C LEU A 134 -15.37 -10.37 -5.16
N PHE A 135 -14.43 -9.68 -5.80
CA PHE A 135 -13.06 -9.54 -5.30
C PHE A 135 -13.03 -8.84 -3.94
N HIS A 136 -13.84 -7.78 -3.78
CA HIS A 136 -13.92 -7.01 -2.55
C HIS A 136 -14.63 -7.77 -1.43
N VAL A 137 -15.74 -8.44 -1.72
CA VAL A 137 -16.50 -9.22 -0.74
C VAL A 137 -15.70 -10.44 -0.23
N SER A 138 -14.85 -11.01 -1.07
CA SER A 138 -14.04 -12.18 -0.72
C SER A 138 -12.83 -11.88 0.16
N ARG A 139 -12.46 -10.61 0.36
CA ARG A 139 -11.25 -10.18 1.08
C ARG A 139 -11.58 -9.26 2.26
N ASN A 140 -10.69 -9.24 3.26
CA ASN A 140 -10.84 -8.39 4.42
C ASN A 140 -10.22 -7.00 4.18
N VAL A 141 -10.89 -5.93 4.61
CA VAL A 141 -10.39 -4.54 4.50
C VAL A 141 -8.99 -4.36 5.13
N ALA A 142 -8.71 -5.06 6.25
CA ALA A 142 -7.38 -5.05 6.87
C ALA A 142 -6.29 -5.64 5.96
N GLU A 143 -6.66 -6.53 5.03
CA GLU A 143 -5.74 -7.07 4.02
C GLU A 143 -5.37 -6.01 2.99
N PHE A 144 -6.35 -5.28 2.46
CA PHE A 144 -6.10 -4.16 1.54
C PHE A 144 -5.22 -3.10 2.19
N GLN A 145 -5.51 -2.72 3.44
CA GLN A 145 -4.70 -1.75 4.17
C GLN A 145 -3.25 -2.24 4.36
N ARG A 146 -3.05 -3.52 4.73
CA ARG A 146 -1.71 -4.11 4.83
C ARG A 146 -0.97 -4.04 3.49
N ASN A 147 -1.61 -4.44 2.39
CA ASN A 147 -0.98 -4.54 1.08
C ASN A 147 -0.62 -3.15 0.53
N ILE A 148 -1.54 -2.17 0.60
CA ILE A 148 -1.36 -0.82 0.05
C ILE A 148 -0.36 -0.01 0.89
N VAL A 149 -0.39 -0.14 2.22
CA VAL A 149 0.41 0.70 3.11
C VAL A 149 1.67 -0.02 3.57
N ASN A 150 1.52 -1.16 4.25
CA ASN A 150 2.63 -1.84 4.91
C ASN A 150 3.54 -2.59 3.92
N ASP A 151 2.99 -3.35 2.98
CA ASP A 151 3.78 -4.13 2.03
C ASP A 151 4.45 -3.24 0.99
N VAL A 152 3.82 -2.15 0.55
CA VAL A 152 4.46 -1.13 -0.30
C VAL A 152 5.61 -0.44 0.44
N ASN A 153 5.43 -0.09 1.73
CA ASN A 153 6.52 0.45 2.55
C ASN A 153 7.67 -0.55 2.66
N GLY A 154 7.39 -1.82 2.95
CA GLY A 154 8.38 -2.90 3.01
C GLY A 154 9.15 -3.07 1.70
N PHE A 155 8.46 -3.03 0.55
CA PHE A 155 9.07 -3.09 -0.78
C PHE A 155 10.09 -1.97 -1.00
N TYR A 156 9.72 -0.72 -0.70
CA TYR A 156 10.63 0.42 -0.87
C TYR A 156 11.71 0.49 0.21
N THR A 157 11.47 -0.06 1.41
CA THR A 157 12.51 -0.24 2.43
C THR A 157 13.60 -1.20 1.93
N VAL A 158 13.24 -2.30 1.26
CA VAL A 158 14.23 -3.18 0.62
C VAL A 158 15.01 -2.45 -0.47
N THR A 159 14.33 -1.68 -1.31
CA THR A 159 14.98 -0.92 -2.39
C THR A 159 15.95 0.13 -1.83
N LEU A 160 15.57 0.86 -0.78
CA LEU A 160 16.42 1.82 -0.09
C LEU A 160 17.65 1.13 0.52
N ASN A 161 17.42 0.04 1.27
CA ASN A 161 18.50 -0.73 1.88
C ASN A 161 19.48 -1.27 0.83
N ALA A 162 18.98 -1.67 -0.35
CA ALA A 162 19.84 -2.12 -1.46
C ALA A 162 20.71 -0.98 -2.01
N LEU A 163 20.18 0.23 -2.18
CA LEU A 163 20.94 1.41 -2.60
C LEU A 163 21.99 1.81 -1.56
N GLN A 164 21.62 1.82 -0.29
CA GLN A 164 22.50 2.17 0.82
C GLN A 164 23.57 1.08 1.03
N PHE A 165 23.21 -0.19 0.86
CA PHE A 165 24.17 -1.29 0.84
C PHE A 165 25.22 -1.10 -0.26
N LEU A 166 24.80 -0.78 -1.49
CA LEU A 166 25.73 -0.54 -2.60
C LEU A 166 26.65 0.65 -2.33
N ALA A 167 26.13 1.72 -1.72
CA ALA A 167 26.93 2.88 -1.35
C ALA A 167 28.03 2.51 -0.34
N GLU A 168 27.69 1.90 0.78
CA GLU A 168 28.64 1.54 1.83
C GLU A 168 29.58 0.41 1.37
N PHE A 169 29.09 -0.54 0.57
CA PHE A 169 29.90 -1.60 -0.01
C PHE A 169 30.97 -1.05 -0.97
N SER A 170 30.58 -0.11 -1.85
CA SER A 170 31.51 0.55 -2.77
C SER A 170 32.61 1.32 -2.01
N VAL A 171 32.23 2.08 -0.97
CA VAL A 171 33.18 2.76 -0.09
C VAL A 171 34.13 1.77 0.59
N SER A 172 33.59 0.66 1.12
CA SER A 172 34.39 -0.37 1.80
C SER A 172 35.40 -1.03 0.86
N VAL A 173 34.98 -1.36 -0.38
CA VAL A 173 35.88 -1.94 -1.40
C VAL A 173 37.00 -0.98 -1.73
N VAL A 174 36.70 0.29 -1.99
CA VAL A 174 37.70 1.30 -2.32
C VAL A 174 38.69 1.51 -1.18
N LEU A 175 38.22 1.54 0.07
CA LEU A 175 39.10 1.60 1.26
C LEU A 175 39.98 0.39 1.42
N VAL A 176 39.45 -0.83 1.20
CA VAL A 176 40.26 -2.07 1.27
C VAL A 176 41.36 -2.05 0.21
N VAL A 177 41.03 -1.63 -1.03
CA VAL A 177 42.05 -1.50 -2.10
C VAL A 177 43.13 -0.49 -1.72
N PHE A 178 42.73 0.66 -1.16
CA PHE A 178 43.70 1.67 -0.68
C PHE A 178 44.63 1.12 0.41
N LEU A 179 44.07 0.37 1.39
CA LEU A 179 44.87 -0.25 2.46
C LEU A 179 45.79 -1.38 1.97
N LEU A 180 45.37 -2.15 0.95
CA LEU A 180 46.21 -3.17 0.33
C LEU A 180 47.48 -2.61 -0.31
N VAL A 181 47.43 -1.36 -0.81
CA VAL A 181 48.60 -0.68 -1.35
C VAL A 181 49.58 -0.27 -0.23
N GLN A 182 49.07 0.02 0.98
CA GLN A 182 49.89 0.44 2.12
C GLN A 182 50.53 -0.76 2.85
N ASP A 183 49.73 -1.75 3.21
CA ASP A 183 50.20 -3.01 3.85
C ASP A 183 49.23 -4.15 3.49
N TRP A 184 49.63 -4.93 2.47
CA TRP A 184 48.78 -6.01 1.93
C TRP A 184 48.60 -7.16 2.92
N VAL A 185 49.60 -7.50 3.75
CA VAL A 185 49.56 -8.65 4.67
C VAL A 185 48.52 -8.41 5.78
N SER A 186 48.65 -7.30 6.50
CA SER A 186 47.77 -6.96 7.59
C SER A 186 46.35 -6.67 7.08
N THR A 187 46.21 -5.98 5.94
CA THR A 187 44.91 -5.71 5.32
C THR A 187 44.19 -6.99 4.93
N LEU A 188 44.89 -7.95 4.29
CA LEU A 188 44.28 -9.21 3.89
C LEU A 188 43.83 -10.04 5.10
N ALA A 189 44.61 -10.05 6.18
CA ALA A 189 44.27 -10.75 7.42
C ALA A 189 42.97 -10.16 8.06
N VAL A 190 42.93 -8.85 8.22
CA VAL A 190 41.76 -8.17 8.83
C VAL A 190 40.54 -8.27 7.93
N ALA A 191 40.68 -7.92 6.64
CA ALA A 191 39.56 -7.92 5.71
C ALA A 191 38.95 -9.32 5.52
N SER A 192 39.80 -10.38 5.39
CA SER A 192 39.33 -11.76 5.23
C SER A 192 38.48 -12.20 6.44
N LEU A 193 38.92 -11.89 7.65
CA LEU A 193 38.23 -12.25 8.90
C LEU A 193 36.89 -11.52 9.04
N LEU A 194 36.84 -10.24 8.71
CA LEU A 194 35.60 -9.45 8.69
C LEU A 194 34.62 -9.95 7.62
N PHE A 195 35.09 -10.25 6.40
CA PHE A 195 34.21 -10.77 5.34
C PHE A 195 33.72 -12.20 5.63
N LEU A 196 34.54 -13.06 6.19
CA LEU A 196 34.13 -14.41 6.61
C LEU A 196 33.05 -14.33 7.69
N PHE A 197 33.24 -13.50 8.69
CA PHE A 197 32.25 -13.29 9.75
C PHE A 197 30.95 -12.74 9.21
N MET A 198 31.01 -11.69 8.37
CA MET A 198 29.84 -11.11 7.72
C MET A 198 29.08 -12.13 6.88
N GLY A 199 29.80 -12.96 6.11
CA GLY A 199 29.20 -14.03 5.31
C GLY A 199 28.52 -15.09 6.18
N PHE A 200 29.21 -15.57 7.21
CA PHE A 200 28.66 -16.53 8.17
C PHE A 200 27.38 -15.99 8.85
N PHE A 201 27.45 -14.77 9.36
CA PHE A 201 26.34 -14.10 10.03
C PHE A 201 25.12 -13.93 9.10
N THR A 202 25.38 -13.50 7.87
CA THR A 202 24.34 -13.30 6.84
C THR A 202 23.63 -14.61 6.50
N ILE A 203 24.39 -15.70 6.30
CA ILE A 203 23.84 -17.02 5.97
C ILE A 203 23.01 -17.57 7.14
N PHE A 204 23.54 -17.44 8.37
CA PHE A 204 22.90 -17.95 9.57
C PHE A 204 21.59 -17.23 9.88
N LEU A 205 21.55 -15.89 9.80
CA LEU A 205 20.36 -15.11 10.12
C LEU A 205 19.31 -15.03 9.00
N ARG A 206 19.68 -15.33 7.75
CA ARG A 206 18.77 -15.19 6.61
C ARG A 206 17.41 -15.88 6.81
N LYS A 207 17.44 -17.16 7.19
CA LYS A 207 16.20 -17.94 7.39
C LYS A 207 15.35 -17.39 8.53
N VAL A 208 15.99 -16.96 9.61
CA VAL A 208 15.32 -16.41 10.79
C VAL A 208 14.68 -15.08 10.46
N LEU A 209 15.40 -14.15 9.83
CA LEU A 209 14.90 -12.81 9.48
C LEU A 209 13.74 -12.87 8.49
N VAL A 210 13.80 -13.71 7.46
CA VAL A 210 12.70 -13.86 6.50
C VAL A 210 11.46 -14.44 7.18
N ARG A 211 11.61 -15.44 8.06
CA ARG A 211 10.49 -16.00 8.83
C ARG A 211 9.85 -14.96 9.75
N ILE A 212 10.66 -14.24 10.52
CA ILE A 212 10.18 -13.18 11.41
C ILE A 212 9.51 -12.06 10.60
N GLY A 213 9.98 -11.77 9.39
CA GLY A 213 9.36 -10.82 8.48
C GLY A 213 7.94 -11.24 8.08
N GLU A 214 7.73 -12.51 7.74
CA GLU A 214 6.38 -13.02 7.43
C GLU A 214 5.49 -13.05 8.67
N GLU A 215 6.01 -13.48 9.83
CA GLU A 215 5.29 -13.41 11.10
C GLU A 215 4.88 -11.97 11.44
N SER A 216 5.76 -10.98 11.20
CA SER A 216 5.48 -9.55 11.40
C SER A 216 4.35 -9.05 10.52
N ARG A 217 4.35 -9.48 9.25
CA ARG A 217 3.32 -9.15 8.28
C ARG A 217 1.94 -9.68 8.70
N GLN A 218 1.89 -10.92 9.19
CA GLN A 218 0.66 -11.54 9.72
C GLN A 218 0.20 -10.87 11.02
N ALA A 219 1.12 -10.58 11.94
CA ALA A 219 0.81 -9.88 13.19
C ALA A 219 0.24 -8.48 12.91
N TYR A 220 0.78 -7.74 11.94
CA TYR A 220 0.24 -6.46 11.50
C TYR A 220 -1.21 -6.59 11.02
N PHE A 221 -1.49 -7.57 10.17
CA PHE A 221 -2.85 -7.85 9.70
C PHE A 221 -3.82 -8.12 10.85
N LEU A 222 -3.44 -8.98 11.81
CA LEU A 222 -4.30 -9.35 12.94
C LEU A 222 -4.57 -8.16 13.87
N VAL A 223 -3.56 -7.36 14.18
CA VAL A 223 -3.72 -6.14 14.98
C VAL A 223 -4.68 -5.16 14.30
N THR A 224 -4.48 -4.91 13.00
CA THR A 224 -5.36 -4.02 12.22
C THR A 224 -6.78 -4.56 12.13
N LYS A 225 -6.95 -5.86 11.91
CA LYS A 225 -8.26 -6.52 11.88
C LYS A 225 -9.03 -6.32 13.18
N TRP A 226 -8.42 -6.59 14.34
CA TRP A 226 -9.07 -6.40 15.63
C TRP A 226 -9.40 -4.95 15.92
N LEU A 227 -8.53 -4.01 15.52
CA LEU A 227 -8.78 -2.58 15.64
C LEU A 227 -10.02 -2.17 14.84
N LEU A 228 -10.07 -2.51 13.56
CA LEU A 228 -11.20 -2.19 12.68
C LEU A 228 -12.51 -2.81 13.17
N GLN A 229 -12.48 -4.09 13.59
CA GLN A 229 -13.66 -4.77 14.13
C GLN A 229 -14.18 -4.11 15.41
N ALA A 230 -13.29 -3.73 16.33
CA ALA A 230 -13.67 -3.09 17.59
C ALA A 230 -14.39 -1.74 17.36
N PHE A 231 -13.83 -0.88 16.51
CA PHE A 231 -14.43 0.44 16.26
C PHE A 231 -15.60 0.40 15.29
N SER A 232 -15.64 -0.57 14.38
CA SER A 232 -16.82 -0.76 13.52
C SER A 232 -18.05 -1.24 14.27
N GLY A 233 -17.86 -2.07 15.31
CA GLY A 233 -18.94 -2.62 16.15
C GLY A 233 -19.02 -1.98 17.54
N ILE A 234 -18.60 -0.72 17.72
CA ILE A 234 -18.46 -0.12 19.06
C ILE A 234 -19.78 -0.04 19.82
N LYS A 235 -20.91 0.23 19.15
CA LYS A 235 -22.23 0.31 19.77
C LYS A 235 -22.65 -1.03 20.35
N GLU A 236 -22.52 -2.09 19.58
CA GLU A 236 -22.84 -3.47 19.99
C GLU A 236 -21.94 -3.93 21.13
N ILE A 237 -20.66 -3.58 21.06
CA ILE A 237 -19.68 -3.88 22.10
C ILE A 237 -20.07 -3.19 23.41
N LYS A 238 -20.48 -1.91 23.35
CA LYS A 238 -20.90 -1.14 24.51
C LYS A 238 -22.19 -1.69 25.12
N VAL A 239 -23.20 -1.98 24.31
CA VAL A 239 -24.47 -2.55 24.78
C VAL A 239 -24.27 -3.94 25.39
N ALA A 240 -23.40 -4.75 24.80
CA ALA A 240 -23.11 -6.10 25.28
C ALA A 240 -22.11 -6.14 26.47
N ASN A 241 -21.49 -5.02 26.85
CA ASN A 241 -20.41 -4.93 27.84
C ASN A 241 -19.25 -5.90 27.54
N LYS A 242 -18.80 -5.95 26.26
CA LYS A 242 -17.78 -6.90 25.78
C LYS A 242 -16.44 -6.24 25.45
N GLU A 243 -16.18 -5.04 25.92
CA GLU A 243 -14.92 -4.32 25.69
C GLU A 243 -13.71 -5.17 26.04
N ARG A 244 -13.76 -5.87 27.19
CA ARG A 244 -12.66 -6.72 27.67
C ARG A 244 -12.30 -7.82 26.65
N PHE A 245 -13.26 -8.40 25.96
CA PHE A 245 -13.00 -9.42 24.94
C PHE A 245 -12.18 -8.84 23.78
N PHE A 246 -12.57 -7.67 23.24
CA PHE A 246 -11.88 -7.03 22.15
C PHE A 246 -10.49 -6.52 22.55
N ILE A 247 -10.37 -5.90 23.75
CA ILE A 247 -9.10 -5.45 24.32
C ILE A 247 -8.15 -6.64 24.50
N THR A 248 -8.63 -7.75 25.06
CA THR A 248 -7.80 -8.95 25.30
C THR A 248 -7.28 -9.54 23.98
N ASN A 249 -8.13 -9.62 22.94
CA ASN A 249 -7.70 -10.12 21.64
C ASN A 249 -6.72 -9.16 20.95
N TYR A 250 -6.95 -7.85 21.03
CA TYR A 250 -6.03 -6.85 20.53
C TYR A 250 -4.69 -6.93 21.25
N ASP A 251 -4.67 -6.96 22.58
CA ASP A 251 -3.47 -7.06 23.42
C ASP A 251 -2.66 -8.32 23.10
N LYS A 252 -3.31 -9.48 22.97
CA LYS A 252 -2.67 -10.74 22.57
C LYS A 252 -1.90 -10.59 21.26
N ASN A 253 -2.56 -10.09 20.21
CA ASN A 253 -1.94 -9.94 18.89
C ASN A 253 -0.88 -8.83 18.89
N TYR A 254 -1.07 -7.78 19.68
CA TYR A 254 -0.08 -6.70 19.80
C TYR A 254 1.17 -7.17 20.57
N ARG A 255 1.03 -8.02 21.59
CA ARG A 255 2.17 -8.67 22.29
C ARG A 255 2.99 -9.52 21.34
N ASP A 256 2.34 -10.30 20.47
CA ASP A 256 3.05 -11.08 19.45
C ASP A 256 3.81 -10.15 18.48
N ARG A 257 3.19 -9.09 18.01
CA ARG A 257 3.85 -8.06 17.21
C ARG A 257 5.04 -7.43 17.93
N ALA A 258 4.89 -7.05 19.19
CA ALA A 258 5.95 -6.46 20.00
C ALA A 258 7.12 -7.44 20.21
N ARG A 259 6.82 -8.73 20.47
CA ARG A 259 7.83 -9.79 20.56
C ARG A 259 8.64 -9.92 19.26
N ILE A 260 7.96 -9.98 18.13
CA ILE A 260 8.58 -10.08 16.80
C ILE A 260 9.45 -8.85 16.51
N GLN A 261 8.97 -7.64 16.81
CA GLN A 261 9.71 -6.40 16.63
C GLN A 261 10.94 -6.33 17.53
N ARG A 262 10.85 -6.78 18.78
CA ARG A 262 11.98 -6.91 19.69
C ARG A 262 13.03 -7.89 19.14
N GLN A 263 12.61 -9.06 18.64
CA GLN A 263 13.51 -10.04 18.05
C GLN A 263 14.22 -9.47 16.82
N GLN A 264 13.50 -8.79 15.92
CA GLN A 264 14.08 -8.10 14.76
C GLN A 264 15.13 -7.08 15.20
N SER A 265 14.79 -6.20 16.16
CA SER A 265 15.69 -5.15 16.64
C SER A 265 16.97 -5.75 17.23
N MET A 266 16.84 -6.82 18.04
CA MET A 266 18.00 -7.52 18.62
C MET A 266 18.87 -8.18 17.55
N LEU A 267 18.26 -8.84 16.55
CA LEU A 267 19.00 -9.48 15.46
C LEU A 267 19.67 -8.46 14.54
N THR A 268 19.13 -7.25 14.42
CA THR A 268 19.74 -6.16 13.65
C THR A 268 20.87 -5.49 14.44
N TYR A 269 20.78 -5.42 15.77
CA TYR A 269 21.81 -4.84 16.65
C TYR A 269 22.99 -5.77 16.90
N LEU A 270 22.73 -7.08 17.05
CA LEU A 270 23.73 -8.10 17.42
C LEU A 270 25.03 -8.10 16.59
N PRO A 271 25.01 -7.88 15.25
CA PRO A 271 26.23 -7.81 14.46
C PRO A 271 27.24 -6.76 14.94
N LYS A 272 26.76 -5.61 15.42
CA LYS A 272 27.61 -4.47 15.80
C LYS A 272 28.64 -4.83 16.88
N PRO A 273 28.27 -5.26 18.10
CA PRO A 273 29.23 -5.59 19.15
C PRO A 273 30.13 -6.78 18.78
N VAL A 274 29.59 -7.73 18.02
CA VAL A 274 30.40 -8.88 17.57
C VAL A 274 31.43 -8.45 16.54
N MET A 275 31.09 -7.60 15.57
CA MET A 275 32.03 -7.04 14.58
C MET A 275 33.12 -6.19 15.25
N GLU A 276 32.78 -5.41 16.27
CA GLU A 276 33.75 -4.64 17.06
C GLU A 276 34.77 -5.60 17.73
N THR A 277 34.29 -6.66 18.36
CA THR A 277 35.14 -7.69 18.98
C THR A 277 36.03 -8.38 17.96
N VAL A 278 35.45 -8.81 16.82
CA VAL A 278 36.21 -9.47 15.75
C VAL A 278 37.26 -8.53 15.17
N CYS A 279 36.97 -7.26 14.99
CA CYS A 279 37.93 -6.27 14.50
C CYS A 279 39.13 -6.10 15.46
N ILE A 280 38.84 -5.91 16.76
CA ILE A 280 39.91 -5.77 17.78
C ILE A 280 40.75 -7.05 17.87
N CYS A 281 40.11 -8.21 17.92
CA CYS A 281 40.81 -9.50 17.94
C CYS A 281 41.70 -9.70 16.70
N SER A 282 41.20 -9.35 15.51
CA SER A 282 41.98 -9.49 14.27
C SER A 282 43.18 -8.55 14.22
N LEU A 283 43.04 -7.31 14.73
CA LEU A 283 44.17 -6.38 14.87
C LEU A 283 45.22 -6.93 15.85
N MET A 284 44.83 -7.46 16.99
CA MET A 284 45.75 -8.04 17.98
C MET A 284 46.44 -9.29 17.44
N ILE A 285 45.72 -10.15 16.73
CA ILE A 285 46.31 -11.34 16.06
C ILE A 285 47.32 -10.91 14.98
N ALA A 286 46.97 -9.92 14.14
CA ALA A 286 47.91 -9.41 13.12
C ALA A 286 49.18 -8.83 13.78
N MET A 287 49.03 -8.13 14.93
CA MET A 287 50.16 -7.65 15.74
C MET A 287 51.05 -8.78 16.22
N ILE A 288 50.46 -9.82 16.82
CA ILE A 288 51.22 -10.99 17.32
C ILE A 288 51.98 -11.66 16.17
N ILE A 289 51.34 -11.83 15.01
CA ILE A 289 51.99 -12.44 13.82
C ILE A 289 53.20 -11.60 13.37
N LYS A 290 53.07 -10.28 13.29
CA LYS A 290 54.17 -9.39 12.88
C LYS A 290 55.34 -9.45 13.87
N ILE A 291 55.09 -9.44 15.15
CA ILE A 291 56.16 -9.48 16.17
C ILE A 291 56.82 -10.85 16.23
N VAL A 292 56.00 -11.94 16.26
CA VAL A 292 56.54 -13.28 16.53
C VAL A 292 57.09 -13.96 15.26
N VAL A 293 56.37 -13.79 14.13
CA VAL A 293 56.70 -14.52 12.87
C VAL A 293 57.60 -13.67 11.96
N VAL A 294 57.27 -12.39 11.77
CA VAL A 294 58.00 -11.52 10.82
C VAL A 294 59.21 -10.85 11.48
N LYS A 295 59.30 -10.84 12.82
CA LYS A 295 60.38 -10.20 13.62
C LYS A 295 60.66 -8.76 13.22
N SER A 296 59.63 -7.98 12.92
CA SER A 296 59.75 -6.58 12.53
C SER A 296 60.03 -5.68 13.74
N ASP A 297 60.75 -4.57 13.50
CA ASP A 297 61.02 -3.57 14.53
C ASP A 297 59.74 -2.91 15.06
N ILE A 298 59.73 -2.71 16.40
CA ILE A 298 58.57 -2.10 17.10
C ILE A 298 58.21 -0.73 16.52
N THR A 299 59.20 0.05 16.05
CA THR A 299 58.98 1.39 15.50
C THR A 299 58.20 1.40 14.18
N SER A 300 58.50 0.45 13.27
CA SER A 300 57.74 0.28 12.02
C SER A 300 56.31 -0.25 12.28
N PHE A 301 56.14 -0.96 13.41
CA PHE A 301 54.85 -1.42 13.85
C PHE A 301 53.93 -0.30 14.34
N VAL A 302 54.41 0.69 15.11
CA VAL A 302 53.59 1.80 15.62
C VAL A 302 53.00 2.62 14.45
N THR A 303 53.79 2.86 13.40
CA THR A 303 53.31 3.56 12.19
C THR A 303 52.22 2.75 11.49
N THR A 304 52.42 1.44 11.31
CA THR A 304 51.42 0.56 10.72
C THR A 304 50.13 0.49 11.57
N LEU A 305 50.26 0.38 12.91
CA LEU A 305 49.13 0.37 13.83
C LEU A 305 48.30 1.63 13.74
N SER A 306 48.92 2.80 13.60
CA SER A 306 48.23 4.09 13.46
C SER A 306 47.36 4.12 12.18
N VAL A 307 47.88 3.65 11.06
CA VAL A 307 47.15 3.54 9.79
C VAL A 307 45.96 2.59 9.93
N PHE A 308 46.19 1.43 10.58
CA PHE A 308 45.11 0.46 10.80
C PHE A 308 44.05 0.96 11.80
N ALA A 309 44.44 1.72 12.82
CA ALA A 309 43.49 2.31 13.74
C ALA A 309 42.56 3.32 13.03
N VAL A 310 43.10 4.18 12.17
CA VAL A 310 42.31 5.11 11.35
C VAL A 310 41.40 4.34 10.38
N ALA A 311 41.92 3.30 9.74
CA ALA A 311 41.15 2.47 8.84
C ALA A 311 40.03 1.70 9.55
N ALA A 312 40.30 1.11 10.71
CA ALA A 312 39.32 0.42 11.53
C ALA A 312 38.21 1.37 12.01
N PHE A 313 38.58 2.57 12.45
CA PHE A 313 37.63 3.61 12.84
C PHE A 313 36.67 3.97 11.70
N ARG A 314 37.13 3.91 10.45
CA ARG A 314 36.30 4.18 9.27
C ARG A 314 35.52 2.96 8.79
N MET A 315 36.12 1.75 8.81
CA MET A 315 35.51 0.55 8.26
C MET A 315 34.43 -0.05 9.19
N LEU A 316 34.60 0.00 10.51
CA LEU A 316 33.64 -0.54 11.46
C LEU A 316 32.22 0.02 11.29
N PRO A 317 32.01 1.37 11.19
CA PRO A 317 30.68 1.90 10.92
C PRO A 317 30.08 1.41 9.60
N SER A 318 30.90 1.31 8.54
CA SER A 318 30.46 0.83 7.22
C SER A 318 30.01 -0.63 7.28
N PHE A 319 30.76 -1.51 7.95
CA PHE A 319 30.35 -2.92 8.14
C PHE A 319 29.06 -3.04 8.95
N ASN A 320 28.91 -2.23 10.01
CA ASN A 320 27.69 -2.21 10.82
C ASN A 320 26.47 -1.79 9.99
N LYS A 321 26.61 -0.78 9.13
CA LYS A 321 25.56 -0.34 8.22
C LYS A 321 25.24 -1.42 7.18
N ILE A 322 26.26 -2.03 6.55
CA ILE A 322 26.10 -3.10 5.57
C ILE A 322 25.28 -4.26 6.16
N THR A 323 25.65 -4.73 7.36
CA THR A 323 24.89 -5.81 8.04
C THR A 323 23.49 -5.40 8.39
N GLY A 324 23.26 -4.15 8.79
CA GLY A 324 21.93 -3.58 9.04
C GLY A 324 21.07 -3.54 7.78
N TYR A 325 21.62 -3.10 6.65
CA TYR A 325 20.91 -3.06 5.36
C TYR A 325 20.55 -4.46 4.86
N ILE A 326 21.46 -5.43 4.97
CA ILE A 326 21.22 -6.84 4.64
C ILE A 326 20.08 -7.39 5.51
N SER A 327 20.14 -7.15 6.82
CA SER A 327 19.10 -7.59 7.77
C SER A 327 17.74 -6.98 7.43
N GLY A 328 17.70 -5.68 7.12
CA GLY A 328 16.49 -4.97 6.69
C GLY A 328 15.91 -5.49 5.38
N MET A 329 16.76 -5.83 4.40
CA MET A 329 16.32 -6.44 3.14
C MET A 329 15.72 -7.84 3.37
N MET A 330 16.35 -8.66 4.22
CA MET A 330 15.85 -10.01 4.52
C MET A 330 14.52 -9.99 5.28
N PHE A 331 14.40 -9.11 6.26
CA PHE A 331 13.18 -8.95 7.04
C PHE A 331 11.99 -8.50 6.18
N ASN A 332 12.21 -7.57 5.25
CA ASN A 332 11.15 -7.05 4.39
C ASN A 332 10.98 -7.82 3.06
N LYS A 333 11.75 -8.90 2.82
CA LYS A 333 11.62 -9.73 1.62
C LYS A 333 10.19 -10.24 1.37
N PRO A 334 9.42 -10.70 2.38
CA PRO A 334 8.04 -11.13 2.18
C PRO A 334 7.13 -10.06 1.57
N SER A 335 7.37 -8.77 1.86
CA SER A 335 6.61 -7.67 1.25
C SER A 335 6.87 -7.53 -0.26
N ILE A 336 8.08 -7.85 -0.75
CA ILE A 336 8.35 -7.89 -2.21
C ILE A 336 7.51 -8.98 -2.87
N ASP A 337 7.50 -10.17 -2.25
CA ASP A 337 6.76 -11.31 -2.76
C ASP A 337 5.24 -11.02 -2.78
N ALA A 338 4.75 -10.37 -1.75
CA ALA A 338 3.36 -9.97 -1.63
C ALA A 338 2.94 -8.96 -2.71
N VAL A 339 3.67 -7.84 -2.81
CA VAL A 339 3.39 -6.79 -3.82
C VAL A 339 3.45 -7.33 -5.24
N TYR A 340 4.46 -8.15 -5.54
CA TYR A 340 4.61 -8.77 -6.86
C TYR A 340 3.45 -9.71 -7.20
N ASN A 341 3.10 -10.62 -6.28
CA ASN A 341 2.04 -11.61 -6.51
C ASN A 341 0.68 -10.93 -6.65
N ASP A 342 0.41 -9.94 -5.82
CA ASP A 342 -0.83 -9.19 -5.80
C ASP A 342 -1.02 -8.37 -7.09
N LEU A 343 0.00 -7.61 -7.52
CA LEU A 343 -0.05 -6.88 -8.80
C LEU A 343 -0.23 -7.84 -9.98
N ARG A 344 0.46 -8.97 -9.98
CA ARG A 344 0.35 -9.96 -11.06
C ARG A 344 -1.04 -10.60 -11.12
N GLU A 345 -1.62 -10.95 -9.96
CA GLU A 345 -2.98 -11.48 -9.87
C GLU A 345 -3.99 -10.46 -10.43
N ILE A 346 -3.89 -9.21 -9.97
CA ILE A 346 -4.77 -8.13 -10.40
C ILE A 346 -4.65 -7.88 -11.91
N GLU A 347 -3.42 -7.80 -12.44
CA GLU A 347 -3.20 -7.59 -13.88
C GLU A 347 -3.76 -8.74 -14.73
N GLN A 348 -3.69 -9.97 -14.24
CA GLN A 348 -4.30 -11.13 -14.90
C GLN A 348 -5.83 -11.06 -14.88
N LEU A 349 -6.43 -10.63 -13.76
CA LEU A 349 -7.88 -10.42 -13.65
C LEU A 349 -8.34 -9.30 -14.58
N MET A 350 -7.62 -8.17 -14.60
CA MET A 350 -7.94 -7.05 -15.49
C MET A 350 -7.80 -7.41 -16.97
N ALA A 351 -6.77 -8.18 -17.35
CA ALA A 351 -6.59 -8.62 -18.74
C ALA A 351 -7.73 -9.52 -19.22
N ARG A 352 -8.26 -10.39 -18.37
CA ARG A 352 -9.45 -11.21 -18.67
C ARG A 352 -10.67 -10.33 -18.86
N ARG A 353 -10.90 -9.38 -17.95
CA ARG A 353 -12.05 -8.47 -18.03
C ARG A 353 -12.04 -7.59 -19.27
N THR A 354 -10.88 -7.04 -19.65
CA THR A 354 -10.78 -6.19 -20.87
C THR A 354 -11.09 -6.97 -22.15
N ALA A 355 -10.84 -8.28 -22.17
CA ALA A 355 -11.22 -9.15 -23.27
C ALA A 355 -12.73 -9.41 -23.35
N ASP A 356 -13.43 -9.39 -22.19
CA ASP A 356 -14.85 -9.71 -22.08
C ASP A 356 -15.76 -8.46 -22.10
N HIS A 357 -15.22 -7.27 -21.80
CA HIS A 357 -15.96 -6.02 -21.65
C HIS A 357 -15.41 -4.92 -22.58
N GLU A 358 -15.99 -4.80 -23.75
CA GLU A 358 -15.88 -3.58 -24.56
C GLU A 358 -17.13 -2.73 -24.35
N ASP A 359 -16.98 -1.59 -23.67
CA ASP A 359 -18.04 -0.59 -23.47
C ASP A 359 -18.24 0.21 -24.76
N THR A 360 -18.86 -0.45 -25.75
CA THR A 360 -18.93 0.03 -27.14
C THR A 360 -20.23 0.75 -27.48
N VAL A 361 -21.27 0.61 -26.63
CA VAL A 361 -22.61 1.12 -26.90
C VAL A 361 -23.09 2.02 -25.76
N LYS A 362 -23.56 3.22 -26.10
CA LYS A 362 -24.29 4.06 -25.13
C LYS A 362 -25.75 3.68 -25.13
N VAL A 363 -26.28 3.28 -23.97
CA VAL A 363 -27.68 2.88 -23.80
C VAL A 363 -28.30 3.74 -22.70
N LYS A 364 -29.54 4.15 -22.94
CA LYS A 364 -30.47 4.69 -21.96
C LYS A 364 -31.75 3.89 -22.07
N LEU A 365 -32.34 3.44 -20.97
CA LEU A 365 -33.52 2.57 -21.00
C LEU A 365 -34.65 3.17 -21.85
N GLY A 366 -34.97 2.52 -22.96
CA GLY A 366 -36.03 2.88 -23.90
C GLY A 366 -37.27 2.02 -23.78
N THR A 367 -37.11 0.71 -23.59
CA THR A 367 -38.22 -0.27 -23.62
C THR A 367 -38.26 -1.21 -22.42
N ALA A 368 -37.23 -2.03 -22.19
CA ALA A 368 -37.26 -3.02 -21.14
C ALA A 368 -35.86 -3.51 -20.70
N ILE A 369 -35.79 -3.95 -19.44
CA ILE A 369 -34.69 -4.71 -18.86
C ILE A 369 -35.07 -6.20 -18.92
N ARG A 370 -34.19 -7.07 -19.42
CA ARG A 370 -34.46 -8.50 -19.51
C ARG A 370 -33.32 -9.32 -18.93
N LEU A 371 -33.65 -10.24 -18.04
CA LEU A 371 -32.78 -11.37 -17.68
C LEU A 371 -33.17 -12.53 -18.61
N ASP A 372 -32.24 -13.00 -19.43
CA ASP A 372 -32.49 -14.09 -20.38
C ASP A 372 -31.76 -15.36 -19.91
N ARG A 373 -32.53 -16.32 -19.34
CA ARG A 373 -32.06 -17.62 -18.85
C ARG A 373 -30.82 -17.56 -17.98
N VAL A 374 -30.78 -16.61 -17.05
CA VAL A 374 -29.65 -16.33 -16.18
C VAL A 374 -29.47 -17.45 -15.15
N SER A 375 -28.25 -17.99 -15.06
CA SER A 375 -27.82 -18.88 -13.96
C SER A 375 -26.65 -18.24 -13.21
N PHE A 376 -26.75 -18.16 -11.88
CA PHE A 376 -25.73 -17.59 -11.03
C PHE A 376 -25.55 -18.35 -9.72
N ARG A 377 -24.29 -18.55 -9.31
CA ARG A 377 -23.88 -19.01 -7.98
C ARG A 377 -22.64 -18.28 -7.52
N TYR A 378 -22.50 -18.06 -6.21
CA TYR A 378 -21.30 -17.46 -5.64
C TYR A 378 -20.09 -18.39 -5.76
N PRO A 379 -18.85 -17.85 -5.84
CA PRO A 379 -17.63 -18.66 -5.83
C PRO A 379 -17.62 -19.61 -4.64
N LYS A 380 -17.21 -20.86 -4.86
CA LYS A 380 -17.17 -21.95 -3.87
C LYS A 380 -18.53 -22.45 -3.37
N ALA A 381 -19.67 -21.90 -3.82
CA ALA A 381 -20.99 -22.44 -3.53
C ALA A 381 -21.34 -23.58 -4.51
N GLU A 382 -21.86 -24.68 -3.99
CA GLU A 382 -22.33 -25.81 -4.83
C GLU A 382 -23.71 -25.53 -5.42
N LYS A 383 -24.55 -24.79 -4.68
CA LYS A 383 -25.94 -24.54 -5.03
C LYS A 383 -26.08 -23.28 -5.89
N TRP A 384 -26.84 -23.41 -6.98
CA TRP A 384 -27.30 -22.28 -7.77
C TRP A 384 -28.23 -21.38 -6.95
N ILE A 385 -28.01 -20.06 -7.00
CA ILE A 385 -28.90 -19.05 -6.41
C ILE A 385 -30.01 -18.73 -7.41
N LEU A 386 -29.65 -18.49 -8.68
CA LEU A 386 -30.58 -18.43 -9.80
C LEU A 386 -30.21 -19.53 -10.79
N LYS A 387 -31.19 -20.15 -11.41
CA LYS A 387 -30.97 -21.22 -12.37
C LYS A 387 -31.97 -21.11 -13.52
N ASN A 388 -31.47 -20.83 -14.72
CA ASN A 388 -32.27 -20.64 -15.93
C ASN A 388 -33.40 -19.60 -15.71
N ALA A 389 -33.11 -18.55 -14.95
CA ALA A 389 -34.10 -17.57 -14.50
C ALA A 389 -34.31 -16.51 -15.58
N SER A 390 -35.55 -16.22 -15.92
CA SER A 390 -35.93 -15.18 -16.88
C SER A 390 -36.90 -14.18 -16.25
N LEU A 391 -36.69 -12.89 -16.52
CA LEU A 391 -37.51 -11.80 -16.01
C LEU A 391 -37.48 -10.67 -17.02
N GLU A 392 -38.65 -10.04 -17.25
CA GLU A 392 -38.75 -8.84 -18.09
C GLU A 392 -39.42 -7.71 -17.33
N ILE A 393 -38.78 -6.53 -17.32
CA ILE A 393 -39.24 -5.34 -16.63
C ILE A 393 -39.36 -4.23 -17.66
N SER A 394 -40.58 -3.80 -17.95
CA SER A 394 -40.87 -2.74 -18.92
C SER A 394 -40.50 -1.37 -18.34
N LYS A 395 -40.12 -0.44 -19.22
CA LYS A 395 -39.86 0.96 -18.81
C LYS A 395 -41.05 1.57 -18.11
N ASN A 396 -40.79 2.44 -17.13
CA ASN A 396 -41.75 3.17 -16.33
C ASN A 396 -42.76 2.25 -15.57
N THR A 397 -42.42 0.99 -15.35
CA THR A 397 -43.20 0.10 -14.49
C THR A 397 -42.50 -0.12 -13.15
N SER A 398 -43.29 -0.40 -12.14
CA SER A 398 -42.80 -0.75 -10.81
C SER A 398 -42.95 -2.26 -10.56
N VAL A 399 -41.83 -2.91 -10.25
CA VAL A 399 -41.77 -4.36 -10.03
C VAL A 399 -41.30 -4.67 -8.62
N ALA A 400 -42.08 -5.47 -7.89
CA ALA A 400 -41.66 -6.01 -6.59
C ALA A 400 -41.03 -7.40 -6.76
N LEU A 401 -39.83 -7.58 -6.19
CA LEU A 401 -39.17 -8.87 -6.01
C LEU A 401 -39.43 -9.35 -4.58
N ILE A 402 -40.17 -10.43 -4.42
CA ILE A 402 -40.50 -11.03 -3.12
C ILE A 402 -39.94 -12.46 -3.01
N GLY A 403 -40.01 -13.06 -1.85
CA GLY A 403 -39.56 -14.44 -1.59
C GLY A 403 -38.89 -14.58 -0.23
N ALA A 404 -38.55 -15.80 0.15
CA ALA A 404 -37.88 -16.11 1.40
C ALA A 404 -36.49 -15.39 1.52
N SER A 405 -36.00 -15.23 2.75
CA SER A 405 -34.62 -14.76 2.93
C SER A 405 -33.65 -15.75 2.27
N GLY A 406 -32.66 -15.23 1.53
CA GLY A 406 -31.71 -16.06 0.78
C GLY A 406 -32.24 -16.65 -0.53
N ALA A 407 -33.46 -16.30 -0.98
CA ALA A 407 -34.01 -16.79 -2.25
C ALA A 407 -33.31 -16.27 -3.50
N GLY A 408 -32.48 -15.22 -3.39
CA GLY A 408 -31.74 -14.64 -4.51
C GLY A 408 -32.24 -13.28 -5.00
N LYS A 409 -33.09 -12.58 -4.23
CA LYS A 409 -33.63 -11.27 -4.58
C LYS A 409 -32.55 -10.21 -4.78
N THR A 410 -31.69 -10.01 -3.77
CA THR A 410 -30.54 -9.10 -3.85
C THR A 410 -29.56 -9.51 -4.94
N THR A 411 -29.33 -10.82 -5.11
CA THR A 411 -28.50 -11.33 -6.22
C THR A 411 -29.06 -10.96 -7.59
N ALA A 412 -30.39 -11.00 -7.76
CA ALA A 412 -31.03 -10.55 -9.00
C ALA A 412 -30.85 -9.03 -9.22
N ALA A 413 -30.99 -8.22 -8.17
CA ALA A 413 -30.70 -6.80 -8.25
C ALA A 413 -29.22 -6.52 -8.59
N ASP A 414 -28.29 -7.23 -7.98
CA ASP A 414 -26.86 -7.12 -8.23
C ASP A 414 -26.49 -7.49 -9.69
N LEU A 415 -27.17 -8.48 -10.27
CA LEU A 415 -27.04 -8.84 -11.69
C LEU A 415 -27.59 -7.74 -12.60
N ILE A 416 -28.75 -7.14 -12.26
CA ILE A 416 -29.34 -6.03 -13.01
C ILE A 416 -28.47 -4.77 -12.89
N LEU A 417 -27.86 -4.53 -11.72
CA LEU A 417 -26.87 -3.47 -11.53
C LEU A 417 -25.58 -3.71 -12.34
N GLY A 418 -25.32 -4.96 -12.78
CA GLY A 418 -24.09 -5.32 -13.46
C GLY A 418 -22.86 -5.43 -12.55
N ILE A 419 -23.05 -5.43 -11.22
CA ILE A 419 -21.96 -5.66 -10.25
C ILE A 419 -21.66 -7.15 -10.06
N LEU A 420 -22.60 -8.04 -10.43
CA LEU A 420 -22.42 -9.47 -10.59
C LEU A 420 -22.61 -9.88 -12.05
N GLU A 421 -21.89 -10.90 -12.48
CA GLU A 421 -21.99 -11.45 -13.82
C GLU A 421 -22.59 -12.86 -13.77
N PRO A 422 -23.58 -13.17 -14.62
CA PRO A 422 -24.12 -14.52 -14.68
C PRO A 422 -23.11 -15.50 -15.30
N GLN A 423 -23.07 -16.74 -14.80
CA GLN A 423 -22.27 -17.80 -15.41
C GLN A 423 -22.92 -18.34 -16.70
N GLU A 424 -24.26 -18.27 -16.81
CA GLU A 424 -25.03 -18.64 -18.00
C GLU A 424 -26.11 -17.61 -18.24
N GLY A 425 -26.48 -17.39 -19.50
CA GLY A 425 -27.46 -16.39 -19.91
C GLY A 425 -26.88 -14.98 -19.98
N ALA A 426 -27.74 -13.98 -20.06
CA ALA A 426 -27.34 -12.57 -20.13
C ALA A 426 -28.37 -11.63 -19.49
N VAL A 427 -27.91 -10.47 -19.05
CA VAL A 427 -28.76 -9.32 -18.68
C VAL A 427 -28.75 -8.35 -19.88
N MET A 428 -29.93 -8.03 -20.37
CA MET A 428 -30.13 -7.24 -21.57
C MET A 428 -30.84 -5.94 -21.24
N ILE A 429 -30.35 -4.82 -21.78
CA ILE A 429 -30.99 -3.52 -21.74
C ILE A 429 -31.40 -3.17 -23.16
N ASP A 430 -32.68 -3.10 -23.44
CA ASP A 430 -33.24 -2.88 -24.79
C ASP A 430 -32.61 -3.80 -25.88
N GLY A 431 -32.36 -5.07 -25.51
CA GLY A 431 -31.74 -6.05 -26.41
C GLY A 431 -30.21 -5.97 -26.49
N THR A 432 -29.57 -5.03 -25.80
CA THR A 432 -28.11 -4.94 -25.68
C THR A 432 -27.63 -5.61 -24.41
N ASP A 433 -26.62 -6.48 -24.50
CA ASP A 433 -25.99 -7.08 -23.31
C ASP A 433 -25.36 -5.99 -22.42
N ILE A 434 -25.69 -6.03 -21.13
CA ILE A 434 -25.22 -5.05 -20.14
C ILE A 434 -23.69 -4.90 -20.12
N ARG A 435 -22.94 -5.97 -20.43
CA ARG A 435 -21.47 -5.97 -20.50
C ARG A 435 -20.91 -5.02 -21.58
N LYS A 436 -21.71 -4.68 -22.59
CA LYS A 436 -21.34 -3.79 -23.70
C LYS A 436 -21.72 -2.32 -23.47
N CYS A 437 -22.45 -2.02 -22.40
CA CYS A 437 -22.99 -0.69 -22.12
C CYS A 437 -22.90 -0.31 -20.65
N MET A 438 -21.96 -0.90 -19.89
CA MET A 438 -21.89 -0.82 -18.44
C MET A 438 -21.79 0.62 -17.92
N THR A 439 -20.93 1.44 -18.49
CA THR A 439 -20.74 2.84 -18.06
C THR A 439 -22.03 3.65 -18.23
N SER A 440 -22.65 3.60 -19.41
CA SER A 440 -23.90 4.32 -19.67
C SER A 440 -25.07 3.76 -18.86
N TRP A 441 -25.08 2.44 -18.59
CA TRP A 441 -26.06 1.84 -17.71
C TRP A 441 -25.92 2.34 -16.27
N HIS A 442 -24.72 2.41 -15.71
CA HIS A 442 -24.47 2.95 -14.38
C HIS A 442 -24.78 4.45 -14.25
N GLU A 443 -24.79 5.19 -15.38
CA GLU A 443 -25.28 6.58 -15.39
C GLU A 443 -26.81 6.66 -15.34
N ASP A 444 -27.53 5.67 -15.88
CA ASP A 444 -28.99 5.64 -16.00
C ASP A 444 -29.69 4.82 -14.88
N VAL A 445 -28.94 4.20 -13.96
CA VAL A 445 -29.48 3.45 -12.83
C VAL A 445 -29.11 4.11 -11.49
N GLY A 446 -30.10 4.30 -10.61
CA GLY A 446 -29.91 4.68 -9.21
C GLY A 446 -30.08 3.48 -8.30
N TYR A 447 -29.20 3.32 -7.31
CA TYR A 447 -29.26 2.23 -6.33
C TYR A 447 -29.39 2.76 -4.91
N ILE A 448 -30.36 2.23 -4.20
CA ILE A 448 -30.65 2.54 -2.79
C ILE A 448 -30.46 1.25 -2.00
N PRO A 449 -29.31 1.06 -1.34
CA PRO A 449 -29.01 -0.16 -0.58
C PRO A 449 -29.81 -0.22 0.74
N GLN A 450 -29.91 -1.42 1.29
CA GLN A 450 -30.51 -1.65 2.62
C GLN A 450 -29.83 -0.84 3.72
N THR A 451 -28.50 -0.75 3.69
CA THR A 451 -27.70 0.06 4.63
C THR A 451 -26.98 1.17 3.87
N ILE A 452 -27.35 2.41 4.15
CA ILE A 452 -26.74 3.58 3.50
C ILE A 452 -25.36 3.85 4.09
N TYR A 453 -24.35 3.85 3.24
CA TYR A 453 -23.02 4.35 3.58
C TYR A 453 -22.98 5.87 3.41
N LEU A 454 -22.61 6.60 4.45
CA LEU A 454 -22.43 8.04 4.43
C LEU A 454 -20.98 8.40 4.78
N MET A 455 -20.42 9.34 4.01
CA MET A 455 -19.11 9.91 4.27
C MET A 455 -19.19 10.90 5.45
N ASP A 456 -18.10 11.04 6.19
CA ASP A 456 -17.94 12.14 7.16
C ASP A 456 -17.69 13.45 6.41
N ASP A 457 -18.76 14.00 5.84
CA ASP A 457 -18.74 15.17 4.98
C ASP A 457 -20.12 15.85 5.04
N SER A 458 -20.33 16.91 4.26
CA SER A 458 -21.60 17.63 4.16
C SER A 458 -22.72 16.77 3.53
N ILE A 459 -23.98 17.16 3.75
CA ILE A 459 -25.13 16.56 3.07
C ILE A 459 -24.98 16.71 1.56
N ARG A 460 -24.55 17.88 1.09
CA ARG A 460 -24.27 18.21 -0.31
C ARG A 460 -23.29 17.22 -0.94
N ALA A 461 -22.13 17.00 -0.32
CA ALA A 461 -21.11 16.05 -0.79
C ALA A 461 -21.61 14.60 -0.74
N ASN A 462 -22.45 14.26 0.24
CA ASN A 462 -23.05 12.93 0.34
C ASN A 462 -24.10 12.66 -0.75
N ILE A 463 -24.84 13.66 -1.21
CA ILE A 463 -25.79 13.55 -2.33
C ILE A 463 -25.01 13.46 -3.65
N ALA A 464 -24.05 14.37 -3.88
CA ALA A 464 -23.17 14.37 -5.06
C ALA A 464 -21.99 13.39 -4.91
N PHE A 465 -22.23 12.19 -4.40
CA PHE A 465 -21.26 11.20 -4.00
C PHE A 465 -20.15 10.97 -5.03
N GLY A 466 -18.90 11.27 -4.64
CA GLY A 466 -17.72 11.08 -5.47
C GLY A 466 -17.48 12.15 -6.54
N ILE A 467 -18.23 13.24 -6.51
CA ILE A 467 -18.02 14.40 -7.39
C ILE A 467 -17.16 15.43 -6.64
N PRO A 468 -16.10 15.97 -7.28
CA PRO A 468 -15.31 17.05 -6.67
C PRO A 468 -16.19 18.25 -6.32
N GLU A 469 -15.90 18.91 -5.18
CA GLU A 469 -16.68 20.01 -4.65
C GLU A 469 -16.95 21.13 -5.68
N ALA A 470 -15.96 21.46 -6.49
CA ALA A 470 -16.05 22.47 -7.55
C ALA A 470 -16.95 22.08 -8.74
N GLU A 471 -17.31 20.80 -8.87
CA GLU A 471 -18.09 20.24 -9.98
C GLU A 471 -19.52 19.85 -9.53
N ILE A 472 -19.89 20.07 -8.26
CA ILE A 472 -21.21 19.75 -7.75
C ILE A 472 -22.24 20.71 -8.32
N ASP A 473 -23.28 20.18 -8.95
CA ASP A 473 -24.44 20.93 -9.42
C ASP A 473 -25.43 21.14 -8.27
N ASP A 474 -25.48 22.34 -7.73
CA ASP A 474 -26.37 22.70 -6.61
C ASP A 474 -27.86 22.68 -7.00
N ALA A 475 -28.20 22.92 -8.27
CA ALA A 475 -29.56 22.80 -8.75
C ALA A 475 -30.02 21.33 -8.74
N ALA A 476 -29.14 20.41 -9.15
CA ALA A 476 -29.39 18.97 -9.08
C ALA A 476 -29.49 18.49 -7.62
N VAL A 477 -28.65 19.02 -6.70
CA VAL A 477 -28.76 18.73 -5.26
C VAL A 477 -30.12 19.19 -4.72
N GLY A 478 -30.53 20.42 -5.02
CA GLY A 478 -31.82 20.96 -4.57
C GLY A 478 -33.00 20.12 -5.09
N LYS A 479 -32.98 19.74 -6.38
CA LYS A 479 -33.98 18.85 -6.98
C LYS A 479 -34.02 17.49 -6.29
N ALA A 480 -32.86 16.88 -6.06
CA ALA A 480 -32.76 15.58 -5.41
C ALA A 480 -33.25 15.61 -3.95
N LEU A 481 -33.01 16.72 -3.23
CA LEU A 481 -33.54 16.93 -1.89
C LEU A 481 -35.08 17.04 -1.88
N GLN A 482 -35.66 17.75 -2.84
CA GLN A 482 -37.11 17.86 -3.00
C GLN A 482 -37.75 16.52 -3.33
N GLU A 483 -37.24 15.80 -4.33
CA GLU A 483 -37.72 14.47 -4.72
C GLU A 483 -37.61 13.46 -3.57
N ALA A 484 -36.57 13.57 -2.71
CA ALA A 484 -36.36 12.73 -1.53
C ALA A 484 -37.11 13.24 -0.27
N GLN A 485 -37.93 14.29 -0.35
CA GLN A 485 -38.67 14.88 0.78
C GLN A 485 -37.75 15.33 1.94
N LEU A 486 -36.55 15.81 1.65
CA LEU A 486 -35.54 16.27 2.62
C LEU A 486 -35.34 17.78 2.64
N ASP A 487 -35.93 18.52 1.69
CA ASP A 487 -35.75 19.96 1.51
C ASP A 487 -36.05 20.75 2.78
N ARG A 488 -37.20 20.49 3.42
CA ARG A 488 -37.61 21.16 4.67
C ARG A 488 -36.63 20.92 5.81
N PHE A 489 -36.18 19.67 5.97
CA PHE A 489 -35.22 19.31 7.01
C PHE A 489 -33.89 20.03 6.79
N VAL A 490 -33.37 20.00 5.56
CA VAL A 490 -32.07 20.60 5.23
C VAL A 490 -32.10 22.12 5.36
N HIS A 491 -33.20 22.79 4.92
CA HIS A 491 -33.36 24.23 5.08
C HIS A 491 -33.48 24.69 6.55
N ALA A 492 -33.91 23.81 7.45
CA ALA A 492 -33.97 24.09 8.88
C ALA A 492 -32.62 23.99 9.59
N LEU A 493 -31.60 23.45 8.93
CA LEU A 493 -30.24 23.34 9.49
C LEU A 493 -29.52 24.69 9.36
N PRO A 494 -28.67 25.07 10.34
CA PRO A 494 -27.92 26.34 10.30
C PRO A 494 -27.06 26.52 9.04
N GLU A 495 -26.44 25.45 8.55
CA GLU A 495 -25.57 25.45 7.39
C GLU A 495 -26.25 24.82 6.15
N GLY A 496 -27.56 24.55 6.23
CA GLY A 496 -28.30 23.94 5.12
C GLY A 496 -27.68 22.64 4.62
N ALA A 497 -27.46 22.53 3.30
CA ALA A 497 -26.86 21.36 2.65
C ALA A 497 -25.37 21.19 2.97
N ASP A 498 -24.67 22.22 3.44
CA ASP A 498 -23.26 22.17 3.80
C ASP A 498 -23.04 21.63 5.23
N THR A 499 -24.11 21.31 5.95
CA THR A 499 -24.03 20.70 7.29
C THR A 499 -23.28 19.36 7.25
N VAL A 500 -22.19 19.24 8.02
CA VAL A 500 -21.40 18.02 8.18
C VAL A 500 -22.13 17.03 9.09
N ILE A 501 -22.38 15.83 8.57
CA ILE A 501 -23.23 14.82 9.22
C ILE A 501 -22.48 13.85 10.15
N GLY A 502 -21.14 13.91 10.18
CA GLY A 502 -20.28 13.05 10.99
C GLY A 502 -20.11 11.64 10.41
N ASP A 503 -19.19 10.88 11.02
CA ASP A 503 -18.89 9.51 10.56
C ASP A 503 -20.16 8.65 10.48
N ARG A 504 -20.41 8.08 9.31
CA ARG A 504 -21.59 7.26 8.99
C ARG A 504 -22.93 7.96 9.28
N GLY A 505 -22.96 9.29 9.28
CA GLY A 505 -24.18 10.05 9.53
C GLY A 505 -24.71 9.92 10.96
N VAL A 506 -23.84 9.87 11.95
CA VAL A 506 -24.18 9.67 13.37
C VAL A 506 -25.15 10.74 13.90
N LYS A 507 -25.14 11.94 13.31
CA LYS A 507 -26.02 13.06 13.68
C LYS A 507 -27.43 12.96 13.10
N LEU A 508 -27.72 11.96 12.26
CA LEU A 508 -28.98 11.82 11.54
C LEU A 508 -29.84 10.68 12.09
N SER A 509 -31.18 10.82 12.00
CA SER A 509 -32.09 9.70 12.22
C SER A 509 -31.97 8.64 11.13
N GLY A 510 -32.52 7.45 11.36
CA GLY A 510 -32.55 6.36 10.36
C GLY A 510 -33.20 6.78 9.05
N GLY A 511 -34.34 7.45 9.11
CA GLY A 511 -35.09 7.95 7.95
C GLY A 511 -34.37 9.09 7.22
N GLN A 512 -33.71 9.99 7.94
CA GLN A 512 -32.89 11.03 7.31
C GLN A 512 -31.73 10.42 6.52
N ARG A 513 -31.03 9.43 7.09
CA ARG A 513 -30.00 8.67 6.36
C ARG A 513 -30.55 8.01 5.10
N GLN A 514 -31.73 7.36 5.23
CA GLN A 514 -32.37 6.70 4.10
C GLN A 514 -32.73 7.67 2.99
N ARG A 515 -33.31 8.83 3.33
CA ARG A 515 -33.69 9.87 2.35
C ARG A 515 -32.45 10.53 1.71
N ILE A 516 -31.32 10.67 2.41
CA ILE A 516 -30.06 11.09 1.77
C ILE A 516 -29.60 10.02 0.74
N GLY A 517 -29.75 8.72 1.04
CA GLY A 517 -29.50 7.65 0.08
C GLY A 517 -30.39 7.73 -1.16
N ILE A 518 -31.67 8.06 -0.98
CA ILE A 518 -32.61 8.31 -2.08
C ILE A 518 -32.18 9.54 -2.88
N ALA A 519 -31.89 10.67 -2.23
CA ALA A 519 -31.42 11.89 -2.89
C ALA A 519 -30.13 11.62 -3.70
N ARG A 520 -29.18 10.86 -3.15
CA ARG A 520 -27.98 10.42 -3.86
C ARG A 520 -28.29 9.64 -5.14
N ALA A 521 -29.22 8.68 -5.03
CA ALA A 521 -29.63 7.88 -6.20
C ALA A 521 -30.32 8.74 -7.27
N LEU A 522 -31.03 9.81 -6.86
CA LEU A 522 -31.77 10.72 -7.74
C LEU A 522 -30.93 11.83 -8.36
N TYR A 523 -29.77 12.15 -7.78
CA TYR A 523 -28.92 13.28 -8.20
C TYR A 523 -28.60 13.27 -9.70
N ARG A 524 -28.32 12.09 -10.27
CA ARG A 524 -28.03 11.92 -11.70
C ARG A 524 -29.27 11.80 -12.59
N ASN A 525 -30.47 11.95 -12.03
CA ASN A 525 -31.74 11.83 -12.72
C ASN A 525 -31.91 10.51 -13.52
N PRO A 526 -31.72 9.33 -12.89
CA PRO A 526 -31.73 8.03 -13.56
C PRO A 526 -33.12 7.64 -14.08
N SER A 527 -33.21 6.82 -15.15
CA SER A 527 -34.47 6.23 -15.62
C SER A 527 -34.91 5.03 -14.80
N VAL A 528 -33.98 4.38 -14.10
CA VAL A 528 -34.23 3.17 -13.31
C VAL A 528 -33.79 3.40 -11.86
N LEU A 529 -34.59 2.95 -10.91
CA LEU A 529 -34.23 2.92 -9.50
C LEU A 529 -34.37 1.50 -8.95
N ILE A 530 -33.34 1.01 -8.29
CA ILE A 530 -33.34 -0.27 -7.59
C ILE A 530 -33.28 0.02 -6.09
N LEU A 531 -34.30 -0.47 -5.37
CA LEU A 531 -34.46 -0.29 -3.94
C LEU A 531 -34.29 -1.64 -3.24
N ASP A 532 -33.25 -1.79 -2.43
CA ASP A 532 -33.03 -3.02 -1.65
C ASP A 532 -33.45 -2.79 -0.20
N GLU A 533 -34.64 -3.30 0.16
CA GLU A 533 -35.20 -3.20 1.53
C GLU A 533 -35.15 -1.80 2.16
N ALA A 534 -35.34 -0.77 1.36
CA ALA A 534 -35.12 0.64 1.74
C ALA A 534 -35.89 1.12 3.00
N THR A 535 -36.87 0.38 3.51
CA THR A 535 -37.68 0.76 4.67
C THR A 535 -37.64 -0.23 5.83
N SER A 536 -36.86 -1.31 5.75
CA SER A 536 -36.89 -2.43 6.71
C SER A 536 -36.56 -2.05 8.16
N ALA A 537 -35.74 -1.04 8.38
CA ALA A 537 -35.26 -0.61 9.69
C ALA A 537 -35.92 0.68 10.20
N LEU A 538 -37.01 1.16 9.56
CA LEU A 538 -37.67 2.41 9.90
C LEU A 538 -38.93 2.20 10.75
N ASP A 539 -39.23 3.17 11.62
CA ASP A 539 -40.51 3.29 12.29
C ASP A 539 -41.62 3.69 11.31
N ASN A 540 -42.86 3.50 11.67
CA ASN A 540 -44.02 3.67 10.77
C ASN A 540 -44.18 5.10 10.22
N GLU A 541 -43.83 6.13 10.99
CA GLU A 541 -43.94 7.53 10.57
C GLU A 541 -42.84 7.85 9.53
N THR A 542 -41.61 7.51 9.84
CA THR A 542 -40.46 7.68 8.93
C THR A 542 -40.62 6.82 7.67
N GLU A 543 -41.16 5.59 7.79
CA GLU A 543 -41.47 4.74 6.62
C GLU A 543 -42.46 5.46 5.68
N LYS A 544 -43.49 6.08 6.23
CA LYS A 544 -44.50 6.82 5.43
C LYS A 544 -43.83 7.93 4.61
N GLU A 545 -42.98 8.74 5.23
CA GLU A 545 -42.24 9.80 4.54
C GLU A 545 -41.34 9.27 3.41
N VAL A 546 -40.63 8.17 3.67
CA VAL A 546 -39.78 7.53 2.66
C VAL A 546 -40.63 6.95 1.52
N MET A 547 -41.76 6.34 1.85
CA MET A 547 -42.70 5.81 0.86
C MET A 547 -43.35 6.90 0.03
N GLU A 548 -43.68 8.05 0.60
CA GLU A 548 -44.19 9.21 -0.14
C GLU A 548 -43.19 9.72 -1.17
N ALA A 549 -41.90 9.75 -0.81
CA ALA A 549 -40.85 10.09 -1.76
C ALA A 549 -40.77 9.09 -2.93
N ILE A 550 -40.84 7.79 -2.65
CA ILE A 550 -40.81 6.72 -3.67
C ILE A 550 -42.08 6.78 -4.54
N ASP A 551 -43.25 7.04 -3.92
CA ASP A 551 -44.54 7.10 -4.61
C ASP A 551 -44.61 8.20 -5.68
N GLY A 552 -43.97 9.32 -5.44
CA GLY A 552 -43.84 10.40 -6.42
C GLY A 552 -43.07 10.01 -7.69
N LEU A 553 -42.34 8.89 -7.67
CA LEU A 553 -41.53 8.40 -8.77
C LEU A 553 -42.24 7.35 -9.63
N HIS A 554 -43.35 6.78 -9.17
CA HIS A 554 -44.15 5.81 -9.93
C HIS A 554 -44.63 6.37 -11.27
N GLY A 555 -44.58 5.55 -12.33
CA GLY A 555 -45.02 5.93 -13.67
C GLY A 555 -44.06 6.88 -14.42
N THR A 556 -43.17 7.56 -13.72
CA THR A 556 -42.16 8.43 -14.33
C THR A 556 -40.79 7.73 -14.48
N ARG A 557 -40.51 6.76 -13.62
CA ARG A 557 -39.28 5.96 -13.59
C ARG A 557 -39.60 4.47 -13.49
N THR A 558 -38.66 3.63 -13.91
CA THR A 558 -38.75 2.19 -13.70
C THR A 558 -38.26 1.88 -12.28
N LEU A 559 -39.10 1.24 -11.47
CA LEU A 559 -38.79 0.91 -10.09
C LEU A 559 -38.64 -0.60 -9.92
N ILE A 560 -37.50 -1.06 -9.37
CA ILE A 560 -37.28 -2.45 -8.98
C ILE A 560 -37.12 -2.48 -7.47
N VAL A 561 -38.10 -3.05 -6.77
CA VAL A 561 -38.18 -3.00 -5.32
C VAL A 561 -38.02 -4.39 -4.73
N ILE A 562 -36.97 -4.61 -3.96
CA ILE A 562 -36.86 -5.81 -3.12
C ILE A 562 -37.66 -5.51 -1.85
N ALA A 563 -38.84 -6.15 -1.73
CA ALA A 563 -39.81 -5.82 -0.70
C ALA A 563 -40.05 -6.97 0.27
N HIS A 564 -40.03 -6.62 1.56
CA HIS A 564 -40.49 -7.50 2.65
C HIS A 564 -41.80 -6.98 3.29
N ARG A 565 -42.19 -5.72 3.05
CA ARG A 565 -43.36 -5.10 3.62
C ARG A 565 -44.50 -4.97 2.61
N LEU A 566 -45.74 -5.26 3.08
CA LEU A 566 -46.97 -5.18 2.27
C LEU A 566 -47.25 -3.77 1.75
N SER A 567 -46.89 -2.73 2.53
CA SER A 567 -47.03 -1.31 2.15
C SER A 567 -46.36 -1.00 0.82
N THR A 568 -45.14 -1.50 0.65
CA THR A 568 -44.33 -1.30 -0.55
C THR A 568 -44.85 -2.12 -1.73
N ILE A 569 -45.25 -3.38 -1.50
CA ILE A 569 -45.74 -4.32 -2.53
C ILE A 569 -47.08 -3.81 -3.14
N LYS A 570 -47.96 -3.21 -2.32
CA LYS A 570 -49.29 -2.75 -2.75
C LYS A 570 -49.25 -1.76 -3.92
N LYS A 571 -48.18 -1.00 -4.07
CA LYS A 571 -48.06 0.06 -5.08
C LYS A 571 -47.36 -0.37 -6.35
N CYS A 572 -46.70 -1.55 -6.34
CA CYS A 572 -46.05 -2.09 -7.53
C CYS A 572 -47.06 -2.60 -8.56
N ASP A 573 -46.73 -2.43 -9.86
CA ASP A 573 -47.57 -2.87 -10.98
C ASP A 573 -47.51 -4.40 -11.14
N ARG A 574 -46.30 -4.99 -10.97
CA ARG A 574 -46.10 -6.43 -11.08
C ARG A 574 -45.33 -6.96 -9.89
N ILE A 575 -45.60 -8.22 -9.53
CA ILE A 575 -44.95 -8.86 -8.40
C ILE A 575 -44.36 -10.18 -8.87
N TYR A 576 -43.06 -10.36 -8.64
CA TYR A 576 -42.35 -11.61 -8.92
C TYR A 576 -41.84 -12.24 -7.61
N GLU A 577 -42.21 -13.50 -7.40
CA GLU A 577 -41.66 -14.30 -6.30
C GLU A 577 -40.46 -15.10 -6.79
N VAL A 578 -39.35 -15.00 -6.07
CA VAL A 578 -38.16 -15.84 -6.34
C VAL A 578 -38.33 -17.15 -5.61
N GLU A 579 -38.65 -18.22 -6.37
CA GLU A 579 -38.86 -19.56 -5.89
C GLU A 579 -37.91 -20.53 -6.59
N ASN A 580 -37.12 -21.30 -5.81
CA ASN A 580 -36.18 -22.31 -6.35
C ASN A 580 -35.24 -21.80 -7.45
N GLY A 581 -34.85 -20.52 -7.36
CA GLY A 581 -33.92 -19.87 -8.29
C GLY A 581 -34.55 -19.38 -9.60
N VAL A 582 -35.89 -19.35 -9.71
CA VAL A 582 -36.63 -18.80 -10.86
C VAL A 582 -37.59 -17.68 -10.42
N PHE A 583 -38.00 -16.82 -11.35
CA PHE A 583 -39.01 -15.78 -11.12
C PHE A 583 -40.38 -16.28 -11.49
N VAL A 584 -41.32 -16.24 -10.56
CA VAL A 584 -42.73 -16.60 -10.76
C VAL A 584 -43.59 -15.35 -10.55
N GLU A 585 -44.31 -14.94 -11.60
CA GLU A 585 -45.23 -13.83 -11.48
C GLU A 585 -46.44 -14.21 -10.62
N LYS A 586 -46.76 -13.37 -9.63
CA LYS A 586 -47.89 -13.59 -8.71
C LYS A 586 -48.97 -12.53 -8.92
N ARG A 587 -50.23 -12.93 -8.86
CA ARG A 587 -51.34 -11.96 -8.85
C ARG A 587 -51.34 -11.17 -7.56
N LYS A 588 -51.51 -9.85 -7.67
CA LYS A 588 -51.44 -8.88 -6.56
C LYS A 588 -52.42 -9.22 -5.42
N GLU A 589 -53.64 -9.62 -5.79
CA GLU A 589 -54.69 -9.98 -4.81
C GLU A 589 -54.24 -11.16 -3.92
N LYS A 590 -53.68 -12.20 -4.54
CA LYS A 590 -53.23 -13.42 -3.81
C LYS A 590 -52.07 -13.18 -2.87
N VAL A 591 -51.22 -12.19 -3.16
CA VAL A 591 -50.06 -11.85 -2.31
C VAL A 591 -50.49 -11.02 -1.12
N LEU A 592 -51.52 -10.15 -1.30
CA LEU A 592 -52.03 -9.28 -0.26
C LEU A 592 -52.95 -10.00 0.75
N GLU A 593 -53.58 -11.13 0.34
CA GLU A 593 -54.41 -11.96 1.21
C GLU A 593 -53.60 -12.95 2.08
N LYS A 594 -52.41 -13.35 1.66
CA LYS A 594 -51.58 -14.38 2.32
C LYS A 594 -50.62 -13.85 3.38
N ARG A 595 -50.40 -12.57 3.49
CA ARG A 595 -49.46 -11.91 4.41
C ARG A 595 -50.17 -10.77 5.18
#